data_6b1ce9df264409a89d32fc168f9faaeb
#
_entry.id   6b1ce9df264409a89d32fc168f9faaeb
#
_cell.length_a   1.000
_cell.length_b   1.000
_cell.length_c   1.000
_cell.angle_alpha   90.00
_cell.angle_beta   90.00
_cell.angle_gamma   90.00
#
_symmetry.space_group_name_H-M   'P 1'
#
loop_
_entity.id
_entity.type
_entity.pdbx_description
1 polymer ?
#
loop_
_entity_poly.entity_id
_entity_poly.type
_entity_poly.pdbx_seq_one_letter_code
_entity_poly.pdbx_strand_id
1 'polypeptide(L)'
;MMFTDAPLHHVGVVQPDEEQALAVMETLGLREAYRGYVPQFHALCIFTHAAQGSPVEFVIPDDGPLMKFNKGAGGLHHLAFEVPDLRALSADFERQGLRMLEPEPVNGAGPFLCNFLTPAATRGIIIEYVQPLPNG
;
A
#
# COMPACT_ATOMS: atom_id res chain seq x y z
N MET A 1 -14.24 14.17 -9.06
CA MET A 1 -13.60 13.41 -7.97
C MET A 1 -13.98 14.01 -6.63
N MET A 2 -14.56 13.19 -5.75
CA MET A 2 -15.06 13.65 -4.44
C MET A 2 -13.93 14.12 -3.50
N PHE A 3 -12.85 13.35 -3.44
CA PHE A 3 -11.70 13.70 -2.60
C PHE A 3 -10.58 14.21 -3.48
N THR A 4 -10.22 15.49 -3.30
CA THR A 4 -9.15 16.14 -4.05
C THR A 4 -7.95 16.35 -3.14
N ASP A 5 -6.77 16.43 -3.73
CA ASP A 5 -5.51 16.70 -3.01
C ASP A 5 -5.26 15.72 -1.86
N ALA A 6 -5.62 14.44 -2.07
CA ALA A 6 -5.39 13.41 -1.05
C ALA A 6 -3.90 13.33 -0.70
N PRO A 7 -3.56 13.35 0.59
CA PRO A 7 -2.14 13.26 0.98
C PRO A 7 -1.56 11.88 0.67
N LEU A 8 -0.29 11.86 0.33
CA LEU A 8 0.44 10.60 0.17
C LEU A 8 0.68 9.98 1.55
N HIS A 9 0.12 8.80 1.76
CA HIS A 9 0.25 8.09 3.03
C HIS A 9 1.57 7.33 3.10
N HIS A 10 1.93 6.60 2.06
CA HIS A 10 3.19 5.87 1.99
C HIS A 10 3.52 5.48 0.56
N VAL A 11 4.75 5.02 0.38
CA VAL A 11 5.23 4.40 -0.86
C VAL A 11 5.53 2.94 -0.56
N GLY A 12 4.99 2.03 -1.36
CA GLY A 12 5.19 0.59 -1.19
C GLY A 12 6.35 0.08 -2.05
N VAL A 13 7.22 -0.71 -1.43
CA VAL A 13 8.37 -1.33 -2.08
C VAL A 13 8.31 -2.84 -1.81
N VAL A 14 8.23 -3.65 -2.86
CA VAL A 14 8.26 -5.10 -2.71
C VAL A 14 9.72 -5.56 -2.66
N GLN A 15 10.02 -6.46 -1.71
CA GLN A 15 11.31 -7.13 -1.66
C GLN A 15 11.08 -8.65 -1.56
N PRO A 16 11.96 -9.46 -2.16
CA PRO A 16 11.74 -10.91 -2.20
C PRO A 16 11.74 -11.60 -0.84
N ASP A 17 12.49 -11.06 0.12
CA ASP A 17 12.59 -11.61 1.47
C ASP A 17 12.94 -10.52 2.48
N GLU A 18 12.82 -10.88 3.76
CA GLU A 18 13.06 -9.93 4.84
C GLU A 18 14.53 -9.48 4.89
N GLU A 19 15.47 -10.38 4.63
CA GLU A 19 16.89 -10.05 4.66
C GLU A 19 17.22 -8.92 3.67
N GLN A 20 16.69 -8.99 2.45
CA GLN A 20 16.90 -7.95 1.45
C GLN A 20 16.22 -6.65 1.83
N ALA A 21 15.01 -6.72 2.39
CA ALA A 21 14.31 -5.53 2.86
C ALA A 21 15.12 -4.82 3.98
N LEU A 22 15.59 -5.57 4.95
CA LEU A 22 16.40 -5.00 6.05
C LEU A 22 17.71 -4.42 5.55
N ALA A 23 18.32 -5.03 4.53
CA ALA A 23 19.54 -4.50 3.93
C ALA A 23 19.30 -3.14 3.25
N VAL A 24 18.19 -3.00 2.53
CA VAL A 24 17.81 -1.70 1.92
C VAL A 24 17.56 -0.67 3.00
N MET A 25 16.82 -1.04 4.05
CA MET A 25 16.55 -0.14 5.17
C MET A 25 17.85 0.37 5.81
N GLU A 26 18.80 -0.53 6.04
CA GLU A 26 20.09 -0.16 6.61
C GLU A 26 20.85 0.80 5.70
N THR A 27 20.91 0.49 4.41
CA THR A 27 21.59 1.35 3.42
C THR A 27 21.02 2.76 3.40
N LEU A 28 19.70 2.89 3.51
CA LEU A 28 19.01 4.18 3.44
C LEU A 28 18.84 4.86 4.80
N GLY A 29 19.27 4.22 5.89
CA GLY A 29 19.08 4.77 7.23
C GLY A 29 17.63 4.78 7.69
N LEU A 30 16.80 3.87 7.17
CA LEU A 30 15.39 3.76 7.54
C LEU A 30 15.24 2.80 8.73
N ARG A 31 14.42 3.19 9.71
CA ARG A 31 14.16 2.39 10.90
C ARG A 31 12.74 1.86 10.90
N GLU A 32 12.56 0.63 11.33
CA GLU A 32 11.24 0.04 11.45
C GLU A 32 10.41 0.78 12.48
N ALA A 33 9.18 1.19 12.09
CA ALA A 33 8.19 1.74 13.00
C ALA A 33 7.29 0.64 13.55
N TYR A 34 6.75 -0.19 12.65
CA TYR A 34 5.93 -1.33 13.02
C TYR A 34 5.82 -2.28 11.83
N ARG A 35 5.32 -3.49 12.10
CA ARG A 35 5.09 -4.48 11.04
C ARG A 35 3.77 -5.23 11.27
N GLY A 36 3.24 -5.79 10.21
CA GLY A 36 2.04 -6.61 10.26
C GLY A 36 1.92 -7.48 9.03
N TYR A 37 1.25 -8.61 9.17
CA TYR A 37 0.98 -9.51 8.07
C TYR A 37 -0.41 -9.23 7.49
N VAL A 38 -0.51 -9.14 6.16
CA VAL A 38 -1.79 -8.91 5.47
C VAL A 38 -2.16 -10.16 4.70
N PRO A 39 -3.11 -10.97 5.23
CA PRO A 39 -3.46 -12.25 4.60
C PRO A 39 -3.97 -12.12 3.17
N GLN A 40 -4.73 -11.07 2.87
CA GLN A 40 -5.26 -10.85 1.53
C GLN A 40 -4.18 -10.72 0.47
N PHE A 41 -3.01 -10.23 0.85
CA PHE A 41 -1.89 -10.01 -0.07
C PHE A 41 -0.78 -11.04 0.12
N HIS A 42 -0.92 -11.95 1.09
CA HIS A 42 0.11 -12.94 1.44
C HIS A 42 1.47 -12.27 1.69
N ALA A 43 1.47 -11.21 2.47
CA ALA A 43 2.68 -10.42 2.65
C ALA A 43 2.89 -9.93 4.07
N LEU A 44 4.14 -10.01 4.53
CA LEU A 44 4.59 -9.28 5.70
C LEU A 44 4.92 -7.85 5.24
N CYS A 45 4.39 -6.86 5.96
CA CYS A 45 4.62 -5.45 5.64
C CYS A 45 5.34 -4.77 6.79
N ILE A 46 6.43 -4.08 6.47
CA ILE A 46 7.25 -3.35 7.46
C ILE A 46 7.17 -1.87 7.11
N PHE A 47 6.58 -1.08 8.00
CA PHE A 47 6.54 0.37 7.86
C PHE A 47 7.74 1.01 8.56
N THR A 48 8.32 1.98 7.90
CA THR A 48 9.45 2.74 8.46
C THR A 48 8.96 4.04 9.08
N HIS A 49 9.81 4.63 9.92
CA HIS A 49 9.59 5.98 10.44
C HIS A 49 9.84 7.02 9.34
N ALA A 50 9.10 8.12 9.41
CA ALA A 50 9.39 9.31 8.62
C ALA A 50 9.34 10.51 9.56
N ALA A 51 10.44 11.25 9.66
CA ALA A 51 10.46 12.47 10.49
C ALA A 51 9.53 13.52 9.91
N GLN A 52 9.49 13.62 8.57
CA GLN A 52 8.57 14.47 7.82
C GLN A 52 8.19 13.72 6.55
N GLY A 53 7.04 14.08 6.00
CA GLY A 53 6.54 13.45 4.79
C GLY A 53 5.99 12.05 5.05
N SER A 54 6.07 11.19 4.06
CA SER A 54 5.43 9.89 4.08
C SER A 54 6.44 8.75 4.23
N PRO A 55 6.12 7.72 5.03
CA PRO A 55 7.02 6.59 5.21
C PRO A 55 7.10 5.69 3.97
N VAL A 56 8.07 4.81 3.99
CA VAL A 56 8.18 3.69 3.05
C VAL A 56 7.65 2.44 3.74
N GLU A 57 6.87 1.67 3.01
CA GLU A 57 6.41 0.34 3.42
C GLU A 57 7.17 -0.71 2.61
N PHE A 58 7.82 -1.64 3.28
CA PHE A 58 8.43 -2.80 2.63
C PHE A 58 7.45 -3.95 2.66
N VAL A 59 7.13 -4.50 1.49
CA VAL A 59 6.17 -5.58 1.31
C VAL A 59 6.93 -6.84 0.94
N ILE A 60 6.84 -7.86 1.77
CA ILE A 60 7.59 -9.11 1.62
C ILE A 60 6.58 -10.24 1.42
N PRO A 61 6.31 -10.64 0.17
CA PRO A 61 5.33 -11.69 -0.10
C PRO A 61 5.89 -13.07 0.23
N ASP A 62 5.01 -13.97 0.71
CA ASP A 62 5.36 -15.37 0.91
C ASP A 62 4.58 -16.29 -0.02
N ASP A 63 3.59 -15.76 -0.75
CA ASP A 63 2.77 -16.49 -1.71
C ASP A 63 2.07 -15.47 -2.62
N GLY A 64 1.36 -15.96 -3.64
CA GLY A 64 0.51 -15.15 -4.50
C GLY A 64 1.26 -14.33 -5.56
N PRO A 65 0.52 -13.45 -6.26
CA PRO A 65 1.05 -12.75 -7.43
C PRO A 65 2.17 -11.77 -7.12
N LEU A 66 2.26 -11.23 -5.92
CA LEU A 66 3.34 -10.30 -5.56
C LEU A 66 4.72 -10.94 -5.63
N MET A 67 4.81 -12.26 -5.49
CA MET A 67 6.09 -12.96 -5.60
C MET A 67 6.72 -12.84 -6.97
N LYS A 68 5.90 -12.56 -8.00
CA LYS A 68 6.36 -12.43 -9.38
C LYS A 68 6.57 -10.96 -9.78
N PHE A 69 6.30 -10.02 -8.88
CA PHE A 69 6.45 -8.61 -9.19
C PHE A 69 7.88 -8.32 -9.63
N ASN A 70 8.01 -7.63 -10.76
CA ASN A 70 9.29 -7.32 -11.37
C ASN A 70 10.17 -8.58 -11.54
N LYS A 71 9.55 -9.66 -12.01
CA LYS A 71 10.22 -10.96 -12.22
C LYS A 71 10.85 -11.52 -10.95
N GLY A 72 10.28 -11.19 -9.79
CA GLY A 72 10.76 -11.66 -8.50
C GLY A 72 11.87 -10.83 -7.87
N ALA A 73 12.33 -9.78 -8.55
CA ALA A 73 13.39 -8.91 -8.01
C ALA A 73 12.89 -7.86 -7.02
N GLY A 74 11.59 -7.56 -7.05
CA GLY A 74 11.04 -6.50 -6.23
C GLY A 74 11.30 -5.12 -6.82
N GLY A 75 11.06 -4.09 -6.01
CA GLY A 75 11.23 -2.69 -6.40
C GLY A 75 10.02 -1.85 -6.01
N LEU A 76 9.96 -0.62 -6.51
CA LEU A 76 8.81 0.27 -6.27
C LEU A 76 7.54 -0.41 -6.76
N HIS A 77 6.53 -0.48 -5.90
CA HIS A 77 5.31 -1.21 -6.21
C HIS A 77 4.09 -0.29 -6.30
N HIS A 78 3.85 0.56 -5.31
CA HIS A 78 2.64 1.38 -5.31
C HIS A 78 2.84 2.70 -4.58
N LEU A 79 1.92 3.62 -4.88
CA LEU A 79 1.70 4.85 -4.11
C LEU A 79 0.39 4.68 -3.35
N ALA A 80 0.36 5.07 -2.09
CA ALA A 80 -0.84 5.01 -1.27
C ALA A 80 -1.27 6.41 -0.87
N PHE A 81 -2.52 6.75 -1.17
CA PHE A 81 -3.11 8.03 -0.79
C PHE A 81 -4.12 7.83 0.34
N GLU A 82 -4.21 8.82 1.21
CA GLU A 82 -5.13 8.77 2.34
C GLU A 82 -6.44 9.46 2.03
N VAL A 83 -7.55 8.82 2.37
CA VAL A 83 -8.89 9.41 2.27
C VAL A 83 -9.67 9.14 3.55
N PRO A 84 -10.64 10.00 3.89
CA PRO A 84 -11.41 9.82 5.13
C PRO A 84 -12.45 8.70 5.05
N ASP A 85 -12.83 8.26 3.84
CA ASP A 85 -13.92 7.29 3.67
C ASP A 85 -13.73 6.49 2.37
N LEU A 86 -13.24 5.26 2.50
CA LEU A 86 -12.98 4.39 1.35
C LEU A 86 -14.26 3.95 0.64
N ARG A 87 -15.36 3.76 1.38
CA ARG A 87 -16.61 3.35 0.73
C ARG A 87 -17.20 4.46 -0.10
N ALA A 88 -17.12 5.70 0.39
CA ALA A 88 -17.54 6.87 -0.37
C ALA A 88 -16.66 7.04 -1.63
N LEU A 89 -15.35 6.83 -1.49
CA LEU A 89 -14.44 6.88 -2.64
C LEU A 89 -14.78 5.82 -3.68
N SER A 90 -15.02 4.60 -3.23
CA SER A 90 -15.38 3.49 -4.13
C SER A 90 -16.66 3.80 -4.90
N ALA A 91 -17.68 4.34 -4.22
CA ALA A 91 -18.93 4.73 -4.88
C ALA A 91 -18.71 5.86 -5.89
N ASP A 92 -17.84 6.82 -5.56
CA ASP A 92 -17.49 7.91 -6.47
C ASP A 92 -16.79 7.39 -7.73
N PHE A 93 -15.85 6.46 -7.58
CA PHE A 93 -15.20 5.81 -8.73
C PHE A 93 -16.20 5.02 -9.58
N GLU A 94 -17.13 4.29 -8.97
CA GLU A 94 -18.14 3.54 -9.69
C GLU A 94 -18.99 4.47 -10.58
N ARG A 95 -19.35 5.65 -10.09
CA ARG A 95 -20.05 6.64 -10.89
C ARG A 95 -19.26 7.11 -12.11
N GLN A 96 -17.95 7.00 -12.04
CA GLN A 96 -17.04 7.35 -13.14
C GLN A 96 -16.73 6.15 -14.05
N GLY A 97 -17.29 4.98 -13.77
CA GLY A 97 -17.02 3.76 -14.52
C GLY A 97 -15.72 3.08 -14.13
N LEU A 98 -15.16 3.43 -12.97
CA LEU A 98 -13.93 2.84 -12.47
C LEU A 98 -14.23 1.87 -11.32
N ARG A 99 -13.29 0.98 -10.99
CA ARG A 99 -13.50 -0.01 -9.95
C ARG A 99 -12.27 -0.15 -9.04
N MET A 100 -12.57 -0.38 -7.76
CA MET A 100 -11.56 -0.85 -6.81
C MET A 100 -11.35 -2.36 -6.99
N LEU A 101 -10.16 -2.83 -6.61
CA LEU A 101 -9.78 -4.24 -6.75
C LEU A 101 -10.65 -5.16 -5.89
N GLU A 102 -10.87 -4.77 -4.63
CA GLU A 102 -11.66 -5.56 -3.69
C GLU A 102 -13.09 -5.01 -3.61
N PRO A 103 -14.12 -5.86 -3.46
CA PRO A 103 -15.50 -5.39 -3.31
C PRO A 103 -15.72 -4.59 -2.04
N GLU A 104 -14.94 -4.86 -0.99
CA GLU A 104 -14.95 -4.14 0.28
C GLU A 104 -13.53 -3.83 0.71
N PRO A 105 -13.29 -2.71 1.43
CA PRO A 105 -11.97 -2.45 1.98
C PRO A 105 -11.49 -3.57 2.89
N VAL A 106 -10.18 -3.80 2.91
CA VAL A 106 -9.56 -4.82 3.75
C VAL A 106 -8.67 -4.16 4.80
N ASN A 107 -8.36 -4.90 5.87
CA ASN A 107 -7.43 -4.41 6.88
C ASN A 107 -6.02 -4.37 6.31
N GLY A 108 -5.33 -3.25 6.51
CA GLY A 108 -3.91 -3.13 6.18
C GLY A 108 -3.01 -3.71 7.26
N ALA A 109 -1.71 -3.50 7.09
CA ALA A 109 -0.72 -3.97 8.07
C ALA A 109 -0.74 -3.17 9.38
N GLY A 110 -1.26 -1.96 9.34
CA GLY A 110 -1.40 -1.08 10.49
C GLY A 110 -2.86 -0.72 10.74
N PRO A 111 -3.13 0.31 11.55
CA PRO A 111 -4.49 0.68 11.95
C PRO A 111 -5.21 1.47 10.85
N PHE A 112 -5.40 0.85 9.70
CA PHE A 112 -6.09 1.45 8.56
C PHE A 112 -6.76 0.39 7.70
N LEU A 113 -7.82 0.80 7.00
CA LEU A 113 -8.41 0.02 5.92
C LEU A 113 -7.72 0.41 4.61
N CYS A 114 -7.69 -0.48 3.65
CA CYS A 114 -7.10 -0.19 2.34
C CYS A 114 -7.84 -0.88 1.20
N ASN A 115 -7.63 -0.35 0.01
CA ASN A 115 -8.06 -0.96 -1.25
C ASN A 115 -7.22 -0.39 -2.38
N PHE A 116 -7.17 -1.10 -3.49
CA PHE A 116 -6.43 -0.66 -4.67
C PHE A 116 -7.39 -0.27 -5.78
N LEU A 117 -7.06 0.77 -6.50
CA LEU A 117 -7.73 1.09 -7.76
C LEU A 117 -7.19 0.15 -8.84
N THR A 118 -8.07 -0.32 -9.73
CA THR A 118 -7.61 -1.19 -10.82
C THR A 118 -6.63 -0.43 -11.72
N PRO A 119 -5.46 -1.02 -12.07
CA PRO A 119 -4.39 -0.28 -12.74
C PRO A 119 -4.74 0.30 -14.10
N ALA A 120 -5.75 -0.25 -14.78
CA ALA A 120 -6.21 0.28 -16.06
C ALA A 120 -6.66 1.75 -15.95
N ALA A 121 -7.20 2.15 -14.79
CA ALA A 121 -7.68 3.51 -14.56
C ALA A 121 -6.54 4.53 -14.47
N THR A 122 -5.33 4.08 -14.15
CA THR A 122 -4.16 4.92 -13.89
C THR A 122 -2.98 4.59 -14.80
N ARG A 123 -3.27 3.99 -15.96
CA ARG A 123 -2.27 3.66 -16.98
C ARG A 123 -1.13 2.78 -16.47
N GLY A 124 -1.48 1.84 -15.60
CA GLY A 124 -0.53 0.89 -15.07
C GLY A 124 0.16 1.31 -13.78
N ILE A 125 -0.07 2.52 -13.30
CA ILE A 125 0.43 2.94 -11.98
C ILE A 125 -0.42 2.27 -10.91
N ILE A 126 0.21 1.54 -10.00
CA ILE A 126 -0.50 0.85 -8.93
C ILE A 126 -0.80 1.85 -7.81
N ILE A 127 -2.08 2.10 -7.58
CA ILE A 127 -2.53 3.09 -6.59
C ILE A 127 -3.35 2.40 -5.52
N GLU A 128 -2.92 2.59 -4.29
CA GLU A 128 -3.64 2.17 -3.09
C GLU A 128 -4.31 3.39 -2.46
N TYR A 129 -5.46 3.17 -1.82
CA TYR A 129 -6.07 4.18 -0.95
C TYR A 129 -6.20 3.60 0.44
N VAL A 130 -5.91 4.42 1.45
CA VAL A 130 -6.00 4.03 2.84
C VAL A 130 -6.95 4.95 3.60
N GLN A 131 -7.64 4.37 4.56
CA GLN A 131 -8.51 5.09 5.49
C GLN A 131 -8.03 4.78 6.90
N PRO A 132 -7.43 5.75 7.63
CA PRO A 132 -7.01 5.52 9.00
C PRO A 132 -8.19 5.15 9.89
N LEU A 133 -7.96 4.24 10.83
CA LEU A 133 -8.96 3.86 11.84
C LEU A 133 -8.86 4.80 13.04
N PRO A 134 -10.00 5.07 13.74
CA PRO A 134 -10.04 6.05 14.82
C PRO A 134 -9.05 5.82 15.97
N ASN A 135 -8.68 4.57 16.23
CA ASN A 135 -7.76 4.21 17.32
C ASN A 135 -6.38 3.81 16.80
N GLY A 136 -6.07 4.29 15.60
CA GLY A 136 -4.79 3.99 14.95
C GLY A 136 -3.66 4.91 15.33
#